data_b831784d257bd26270ffffce30b7e05d
#
_entry.id   b831784d257bd26270ffffce30b7e05d
#
_cell.length_a   1.000
_cell.length_b   1.000
_cell.length_c   1.000
_cell.angle_alpha   90.00
_cell.angle_beta   90.00
_cell.angle_gamma   90.00
#
_symmetry.space_group_name_H-M   'P 1'
#
loop_
_entity.id
_entity.type
_entity.pdbx_description
1 polymer ?
#
loop_
_entity_poly.entity_id
_entity_poly.type
_entity_poly.pdbx_seq_one_letter_code
_entity_poly.pdbx_strand_id
1 'polypeptide(L)'
;MHEKRLTDIQRALAIDKVVNYIAENLGNYPFSKITVAQADYERNPLYGLSQLPRFISPFESDFLFEIKFLKTYLNNYLHTILKLDPRKDNWIYDGIQIYWMIKYMETFYPETKMMGNVAQLKLFKGYNIVSADFNDQYSYLYLLMARKNLDQPLSNPKNTLIRFNDKIASKYKAGLILNYLDSYIGNDYMAKSIQDFIILN
;
A
#
# COMPACT_ATOMS: atom_id res chain seq x y z
N MET A 1 -3.05 19.09 -1.79
CA MET A 1 -4.25 19.80 -1.26
C MET A 1 -4.69 19.28 0.12
N HIS A 2 -4.69 17.98 0.35
CA HIS A 2 -4.94 17.40 1.68
C HIS A 2 -3.91 17.83 2.73
N GLU A 3 -2.67 18.04 2.32
CA GLU A 3 -1.55 18.43 3.16
C GLU A 3 -1.67 19.84 3.78
N LYS A 4 -2.37 20.76 3.13
CA LYS A 4 -2.47 22.17 3.60
C LYS A 4 -3.25 22.37 4.91
N ARG A 5 -3.94 21.33 5.42
CA ARG A 5 -4.69 21.41 6.68
C ARG A 5 -4.01 20.71 7.85
N LEU A 6 -3.01 19.88 7.58
CA LEU A 6 -2.25 19.27 8.64
C LEU A 6 -1.26 20.28 9.20
N THR A 7 -1.21 20.37 10.50
CA THR A 7 -0.15 21.09 11.20
C THR A 7 1.18 20.34 11.02
N ASP A 8 2.28 21.03 11.18
CA ASP A 8 3.60 20.40 11.11
C ASP A 8 3.77 19.30 12.17
N ILE A 9 3.16 19.49 13.34
CA ILE A 9 3.16 18.48 14.42
C ILE A 9 2.40 17.23 13.98
N GLN A 10 1.23 17.35 13.38
CA GLN A 10 0.46 16.20 12.91
C GLN A 10 1.21 15.43 11.82
N ARG A 11 1.89 16.14 10.90
CA ARG A 11 2.74 15.50 9.89
C ARG A 11 3.92 14.78 10.52
N ALA A 12 4.61 15.40 11.47
CA ALA A 12 5.73 14.79 12.16
C ALA A 12 5.31 13.51 12.87
N LEU A 13 4.21 13.53 13.62
CA LEU A 13 3.69 12.35 14.32
C LEU A 13 3.32 11.21 13.35
N ALA A 14 2.68 11.52 12.23
CA ALA A 14 2.36 10.51 11.21
C ALA A 14 3.63 9.93 10.56
N ILE A 15 4.64 10.78 10.29
CA ILE A 15 5.93 10.35 9.76
C ILE A 15 6.65 9.43 10.75
N ASP A 16 6.75 9.83 12.01
CA ASP A 16 7.42 9.05 13.07
C ASP A 16 6.73 7.69 13.26
N LYS A 17 5.41 7.66 13.28
CA LYS A 17 4.63 6.41 13.37
C LYS A 17 4.95 5.46 12.23
N VAL A 18 4.96 5.95 10.98
CA VAL A 18 5.28 5.14 9.80
C VAL A 18 6.72 4.66 9.84
N VAL A 19 7.67 5.53 10.14
CA VAL A 19 9.11 5.20 10.17
C VAL A 19 9.39 4.14 11.24
N ASN A 20 8.84 4.31 12.44
CA ASN A 20 9.00 3.33 13.53
C ASN A 20 8.41 1.98 13.15
N TYR A 21 7.20 1.96 12.60
CA TYR A 21 6.57 0.71 12.14
C TYR A 21 7.43 -0.03 11.11
N ILE A 22 7.97 0.68 10.13
CA ILE A 22 8.82 0.06 9.10
C ILE A 22 10.15 -0.40 9.70
N ALA A 23 10.76 0.37 10.61
CA ALA A 23 11.99 -0.02 11.28
C ALA A 23 11.81 -1.30 12.13
N GLU A 24 10.69 -1.44 12.82
CA GLU A 24 10.36 -2.62 13.63
C GLU A 24 10.14 -3.88 12.76
N ASN A 25 9.54 -3.72 11.58
CA ASN A 25 9.09 -4.83 10.75
C ASN A 25 10.03 -5.20 9.59
N LEU A 26 10.73 -4.23 9.00
CA LEU A 26 11.68 -4.45 7.90
C LEU A 26 13.14 -4.21 8.29
N GLY A 27 13.36 -3.65 9.47
CA GLY A 27 14.68 -3.26 9.95
C GLY A 27 14.96 -1.76 9.74
N ASN A 28 16.05 -1.31 10.36
CA ASN A 28 16.47 0.07 10.26
C ASN A 28 16.96 0.40 8.85
N TYR A 29 16.63 1.61 8.39
CA TYR A 29 17.17 2.11 7.14
C TYR A 29 18.70 2.22 7.23
N PRO A 30 19.45 1.65 6.27
CA PRO A 30 20.91 1.50 6.41
C PRO A 30 21.70 2.80 6.24
N PHE A 31 21.06 3.88 5.80
CA PHE A 31 21.71 5.16 5.61
C PHE A 31 21.19 6.21 6.60
N SER A 32 21.96 7.28 6.80
CA SER A 32 21.64 8.36 7.73
C SER A 32 20.39 9.15 7.38
N LYS A 33 19.96 9.12 6.11
CA LYS A 33 18.81 9.88 5.62
C LYS A 33 18.08 9.12 4.51
N ILE A 34 16.76 9.13 4.57
CA ILE A 34 15.89 8.81 3.45
C ILE A 34 15.15 10.08 3.02
N THR A 35 15.15 10.35 1.73
CA THR A 35 14.43 11.50 1.19
C THR A 35 13.10 11.04 0.59
N VAL A 36 12.03 11.69 1.03
CA VAL A 36 10.71 11.56 0.42
C VAL A 36 10.37 12.90 -0.22
N ALA A 37 10.69 13.02 -1.52
CA ALA A 37 10.43 14.25 -2.25
C ALA A 37 8.94 14.42 -2.57
N GLN A 38 8.49 15.66 -2.73
CA GLN A 38 7.12 15.96 -3.16
C GLN A 38 6.76 15.26 -4.47
N ALA A 39 7.71 15.17 -5.40
CA ALA A 39 7.52 14.47 -6.68
C ALA A 39 7.27 12.96 -6.49
N ASP A 40 7.95 12.31 -5.55
CA ASP A 40 7.75 10.88 -5.26
C ASP A 40 6.38 10.66 -4.63
N TYR A 41 6.01 11.54 -3.69
CA TYR A 41 4.71 11.53 -3.06
C TYR A 41 3.56 11.70 -4.08
N GLU A 42 3.73 12.55 -5.08
CA GLU A 42 2.74 12.74 -6.15
C GLU A 42 2.67 11.57 -7.13
N ARG A 43 3.82 10.93 -7.40
CA ARG A 43 3.91 9.76 -8.31
C ARG A 43 3.38 8.46 -7.70
N ASN A 44 3.17 8.41 -6.39
CA ASN A 44 2.65 7.25 -5.66
C ASN A 44 1.21 7.45 -5.18
N PRO A 45 0.22 7.64 -6.07
CA PRO A 45 -1.15 7.87 -5.67
C PRO A 45 -1.74 6.64 -4.97
N LEU A 46 -2.64 6.89 -4.02
CA LEU A 46 -3.59 5.88 -3.59
C LEU A 46 -4.69 5.78 -4.65
N TYR A 47 -5.14 4.56 -4.96
CA TYR A 47 -6.20 4.36 -5.94
C TYR A 47 -7.56 4.14 -5.27
N GLY A 48 -8.63 4.18 -6.07
CA GLY A 48 -9.99 4.03 -5.57
C GLY A 48 -10.56 5.33 -4.99
N LEU A 49 -11.39 5.22 -3.96
CA LEU A 49 -12.07 6.36 -3.34
C LEU A 49 -11.14 7.37 -2.68
N SER A 50 -9.91 6.97 -2.36
CA SER A 50 -8.86 7.85 -1.85
C SER A 50 -8.43 8.94 -2.83
N GLN A 51 -8.78 8.82 -4.12
CA GLN A 51 -8.50 9.82 -5.15
C GLN A 51 -9.62 10.87 -5.32
N LEU A 52 -10.73 10.70 -4.63
CA LEU A 52 -11.84 11.64 -4.75
C LEU A 52 -11.43 13.04 -4.29
N PRO A 53 -11.98 14.08 -4.93
CA PRO A 53 -11.81 15.45 -4.47
C PRO A 53 -12.21 15.58 -2.99
N ARG A 54 -11.52 16.44 -2.28
CA ARG A 54 -11.62 16.56 -0.83
C ARG A 54 -13.03 16.82 -0.30
N PHE A 55 -13.83 17.61 -1.02
CA PHE A 55 -15.19 17.94 -0.60
C PHE A 55 -16.17 16.76 -0.64
N ILE A 56 -15.77 15.65 -1.31
CA ILE A 56 -16.49 14.38 -1.36
C ILE A 56 -15.60 13.21 -0.90
N SER A 57 -14.40 13.48 -0.36
CA SER A 57 -13.52 12.43 0.13
C SER A 57 -14.14 11.75 1.35
N PRO A 58 -14.27 10.43 1.34
CA PRO A 58 -14.81 9.69 2.47
C PRO A 58 -13.79 9.48 3.61
N PHE A 59 -12.56 9.96 3.44
CA PHE A 59 -11.47 9.78 4.38
C PHE A 59 -10.96 11.12 4.92
N GLU A 60 -10.53 11.11 6.18
CA GLU A 60 -9.89 12.27 6.81
C GLU A 60 -8.52 12.58 6.19
N SER A 61 -8.11 13.83 6.27
CA SER A 61 -6.89 14.31 5.60
C SER A 61 -5.61 13.73 6.21
N ASP A 62 -5.59 13.52 7.52
CA ASP A 62 -4.48 12.92 8.25
C ASP A 62 -4.30 11.46 7.88
N PHE A 63 -5.39 10.69 7.86
CA PHE A 63 -5.38 9.31 7.38
C PHE A 63 -4.84 9.21 5.95
N LEU A 64 -5.35 10.02 5.02
CA LEU A 64 -4.88 9.99 3.63
C LEU A 64 -3.40 10.37 3.51
N PHE A 65 -2.95 11.35 4.30
CA PHE A 65 -1.54 11.73 4.34
C PHE A 65 -0.68 10.56 4.84
N GLU A 66 -1.06 9.95 5.96
CA GLU A 66 -0.31 8.86 6.60
C GLU A 66 -0.17 7.66 5.66
N ILE A 67 -1.29 7.18 5.08
CA ILE A 67 -1.25 6.01 4.18
C ILE A 67 -0.50 6.29 2.87
N LYS A 68 -0.62 7.50 2.33
CA LYS A 68 0.14 7.89 1.14
C LYS A 68 1.62 8.08 1.45
N PHE A 69 1.95 8.61 2.63
CA PHE A 69 3.33 8.70 3.09
C PHE A 69 3.92 7.30 3.29
N LEU A 70 3.23 6.39 3.97
CA LEU A 70 3.62 5.00 4.13
C LEU A 70 3.97 4.36 2.77
N LYS A 71 3.07 4.49 1.80
CA LYS A 71 3.29 3.95 0.45
C LYS A 71 4.55 4.51 -0.19
N THR A 72 4.75 5.82 -0.10
CA THR A 72 5.90 6.48 -0.73
C THR A 72 7.21 6.15 -0.02
N TYR A 73 7.17 6.13 1.31
CA TYR A 73 8.32 5.76 2.14
C TYR A 73 8.76 4.31 1.86
N LEU A 74 7.83 3.35 1.86
CA LEU A 74 8.10 1.95 1.51
C LEU A 74 8.70 1.81 0.12
N ASN A 75 8.16 2.54 -0.87
CA ASN A 75 8.72 2.53 -2.22
C ASN A 75 10.19 2.96 -2.22
N ASN A 76 10.48 4.09 -1.59
CA ASN A 76 11.85 4.63 -1.56
C ASN A 76 12.79 3.74 -0.73
N TYR A 77 12.29 3.20 0.39
CA TYR A 77 13.02 2.27 1.25
C TYR A 77 13.42 1.03 0.45
N LEU A 78 12.47 0.32 -0.15
CA LEU A 78 12.71 -0.91 -0.88
C LEU A 78 13.64 -0.70 -2.10
N HIS A 79 13.42 0.36 -2.88
CA HIS A 79 14.29 0.67 -4.02
C HIS A 79 15.72 1.05 -3.63
N THR A 80 15.96 1.41 -2.38
CA THR A 80 17.31 1.70 -1.89
C THR A 80 18.03 0.46 -1.38
N ILE A 81 17.30 -0.46 -0.72
CA ILE A 81 17.92 -1.62 -0.06
C ILE A 81 17.99 -2.85 -0.95
N LEU A 82 16.99 -3.09 -1.82
CA LEU A 82 16.98 -4.24 -2.72
C LEU A 82 17.83 -3.96 -3.96
N LYS A 83 18.70 -4.89 -4.29
CA LYS A 83 19.59 -4.82 -5.47
C LYS A 83 19.05 -5.62 -6.66
N LEU A 84 17.74 -5.84 -6.71
CA LEU A 84 17.07 -6.53 -7.82
C LEU A 84 16.84 -5.58 -9.00
N ASP A 85 16.65 -6.14 -10.20
CA ASP A 85 16.27 -5.34 -11.38
C ASP A 85 14.80 -4.87 -11.28
N PRO A 86 14.54 -3.59 -11.04
CA PRO A 86 13.17 -3.09 -10.85
C PRO A 86 12.30 -3.16 -12.12
N ARG A 87 12.85 -3.57 -13.26
CA ARG A 87 12.09 -3.81 -14.51
C ARG A 87 11.62 -5.25 -14.62
N LYS A 88 12.44 -6.20 -14.15
CA LYS A 88 12.14 -7.64 -14.18
C LYS A 88 11.43 -8.11 -12.92
N ASP A 89 11.93 -7.63 -11.79
CA ASP A 89 11.54 -8.08 -10.45
C ASP A 89 10.59 -7.09 -9.76
N ASN A 90 9.93 -6.22 -10.56
CA ASN A 90 9.02 -5.19 -10.06
C ASN A 90 7.93 -5.75 -9.12
N TRP A 91 7.46 -6.97 -9.36
CA TRP A 91 6.43 -7.60 -8.54
C TRP A 91 6.88 -7.86 -7.10
N ILE A 92 8.19 -8.05 -6.87
CA ILE A 92 8.76 -8.24 -5.53
C ILE A 92 8.66 -6.92 -4.75
N TYR A 93 9.12 -5.81 -5.35
CA TYR A 93 9.02 -4.47 -4.76
C TYR A 93 7.57 -4.10 -4.44
N ASP A 94 6.71 -4.27 -5.42
CA ASP A 94 5.29 -3.95 -5.32
C ASP A 94 4.57 -4.87 -4.32
N GLY A 95 4.90 -6.15 -4.31
CA GLY A 95 4.34 -7.16 -3.41
C GLY A 95 4.66 -6.87 -1.95
N ILE A 96 5.94 -6.64 -1.64
CA ILE A 96 6.38 -6.29 -0.28
C ILE A 96 5.74 -4.97 0.16
N GLN A 97 5.69 -3.96 -0.73
CA GLN A 97 5.04 -2.68 -0.43
C GLN A 97 3.57 -2.87 -0.04
N ILE A 98 2.77 -3.56 -0.87
CA ILE A 98 1.34 -3.74 -0.61
C ILE A 98 1.10 -4.65 0.59
N TYR A 99 1.90 -5.69 0.78
CA TYR A 99 1.82 -6.55 1.96
C TYR A 99 1.97 -5.73 3.25
N TRP A 100 2.98 -4.89 3.37
CA TRP A 100 3.18 -4.06 4.55
C TRP A 100 2.15 -2.94 4.69
N MET A 101 1.59 -2.46 3.60
CA MET A 101 0.43 -1.56 3.67
C MET A 101 -0.81 -2.27 4.24
N ILE A 102 -1.05 -3.53 3.85
CA ILE A 102 -2.14 -4.35 4.41
C ILE A 102 -1.93 -4.53 5.92
N LYS A 103 -0.73 -4.95 6.33
CA LYS A 103 -0.39 -5.16 7.75
C LYS A 103 -0.48 -3.88 8.58
N TYR A 104 -0.06 -2.76 8.02
CA TYR A 104 -0.22 -1.45 8.67
C TYR A 104 -1.69 -1.11 8.94
N MET A 105 -2.55 -1.32 7.97
CA MET A 105 -3.99 -1.11 8.12
C MET A 105 -4.59 -2.04 9.17
N GLU A 106 -4.23 -3.32 9.16
CA GLU A 106 -4.68 -4.29 10.17
C GLU A 106 -4.26 -3.89 11.58
N THR A 107 -3.05 -3.32 11.74
CA THR A 107 -2.51 -2.93 13.04
C THR A 107 -3.13 -1.65 13.58
N PHE A 108 -3.23 -0.61 12.75
CA PHE A 108 -3.59 0.73 13.22
C PHE A 108 -4.99 1.18 12.87
N TYR A 109 -5.61 0.57 11.87
CA TYR A 109 -6.89 0.98 11.30
C TYR A 109 -7.82 -0.20 10.98
N PRO A 110 -7.97 -1.21 11.89
CA PRO A 110 -8.70 -2.44 11.60
C PRO A 110 -10.18 -2.19 11.27
N GLU A 111 -10.78 -1.14 11.83
CA GLU A 111 -12.19 -0.80 11.63
C GLU A 111 -12.47 0.08 10.42
N THR A 112 -11.42 0.50 9.71
CA THR A 112 -11.58 1.43 8.57
C THR A 112 -12.19 0.70 7.39
N LYS A 113 -13.35 1.19 6.94
CA LYS A 113 -14.07 0.61 5.79
C LYS A 113 -13.58 1.18 4.46
N MET A 114 -13.66 0.39 3.41
CA MET A 114 -13.29 0.78 2.04
C MET A 114 -14.05 2.03 1.57
N MET A 115 -15.31 2.19 1.99
CA MET A 115 -16.15 3.35 1.69
C MET A 115 -15.93 4.52 2.66
N GLY A 116 -15.04 4.40 3.66
CA GLY A 116 -14.81 5.44 4.66
C GLY A 116 -16.09 5.93 5.32
N ASN A 117 -16.19 7.23 5.55
CA ASN A 117 -17.35 7.85 6.20
C ASN A 117 -18.68 7.67 5.41
N VAL A 118 -18.61 7.44 4.09
CA VAL A 118 -19.81 7.17 3.27
C VAL A 118 -20.49 5.86 3.67
N ALA A 119 -19.75 4.91 4.24
CA ALA A 119 -20.29 3.66 4.75
C ALA A 119 -21.35 3.88 5.86
N GLN A 120 -21.30 5.00 6.56
CA GLN A 120 -22.25 5.31 7.64
C GLN A 120 -23.57 5.89 7.15
N LEU A 121 -23.70 6.27 5.88
CA LEU A 121 -24.92 6.86 5.34
C LEU A 121 -26.01 5.80 5.21
N LYS A 122 -27.21 6.12 5.75
CA LYS A 122 -28.37 5.22 5.74
C LYS A 122 -28.75 4.72 4.33
N LEU A 123 -28.49 5.52 3.30
CA LEU A 123 -28.80 5.21 1.90
C LEU A 123 -28.04 3.98 1.38
N PHE A 124 -26.88 3.69 1.95
CA PHE A 124 -26.03 2.57 1.53
C PHE A 124 -26.12 1.35 2.45
N LYS A 125 -26.90 1.44 3.53
CA LYS A 125 -27.14 0.29 4.42
C LYS A 125 -27.80 -0.86 3.64
N GLY A 126 -27.17 -2.04 3.69
CA GLY A 126 -27.66 -3.24 3.00
C GLY A 126 -26.87 -3.64 1.75
N TYR A 127 -25.94 -2.81 1.28
CA TYR A 127 -25.03 -3.21 0.23
C TYR A 127 -23.76 -3.81 0.82
N ASN A 128 -23.35 -4.99 0.37
CA ASN A 128 -22.15 -5.68 0.86
C ASN A 128 -20.88 -4.86 0.78
N ILE A 129 -20.76 -4.00 -0.23
CA ILE A 129 -19.59 -3.14 -0.42
C ILE A 129 -19.38 -2.14 0.74
N VAL A 130 -20.43 -1.82 1.48
CA VAL A 130 -20.39 -0.88 2.62
C VAL A 130 -19.72 -1.51 3.85
N SER A 131 -19.84 -2.82 3.99
CA SER A 131 -19.21 -3.58 5.07
C SER A 131 -17.76 -3.98 4.76
N ALA A 132 -17.32 -3.82 3.51
CA ALA A 132 -15.97 -4.18 3.07
C ALA A 132 -14.90 -3.37 3.81
N ASP A 133 -13.86 -4.04 4.26
CA ASP A 133 -12.74 -3.42 4.94
C ASP A 133 -11.84 -2.64 3.96
N PHE A 134 -11.05 -1.70 4.46
CA PHE A 134 -10.19 -0.88 3.61
C PHE A 134 -9.28 -1.75 2.71
N ASN A 135 -8.76 -2.84 3.23
CA ASN A 135 -7.88 -3.74 2.51
C ASN A 135 -8.58 -4.53 1.39
N ASP A 136 -9.90 -4.68 1.42
CA ASP A 136 -10.65 -5.38 0.36
C ASP A 136 -10.52 -4.69 -1.00
N GLN A 137 -10.20 -3.40 -1.03
CA GLN A 137 -9.94 -2.67 -2.27
C GLN A 137 -8.86 -3.30 -3.14
N TYR A 138 -7.85 -3.94 -2.52
CA TYR A 138 -6.78 -4.61 -3.26
C TYR A 138 -7.32 -5.78 -4.06
N SER A 139 -8.17 -6.60 -3.44
CA SER A 139 -8.84 -7.72 -4.10
C SER A 139 -9.82 -7.24 -5.19
N TYR A 140 -10.64 -6.25 -4.91
CA TYR A 140 -11.61 -5.72 -5.88
C TYR A 140 -10.93 -5.19 -7.13
N LEU A 141 -9.88 -4.38 -6.98
CA LEU A 141 -9.18 -3.77 -8.10
C LEU A 141 -8.35 -4.78 -8.91
N TYR A 142 -7.77 -5.79 -8.26
CA TYR A 142 -7.15 -6.91 -8.98
C TYR A 142 -8.18 -7.72 -9.78
N LEU A 143 -9.31 -8.07 -9.16
CA LEU A 143 -10.35 -8.89 -9.78
C LEU A 143 -11.01 -8.21 -11.00
N LEU A 144 -10.93 -6.89 -11.13
CA LEU A 144 -11.39 -6.20 -12.36
C LEU A 144 -10.68 -6.73 -13.61
N MET A 145 -9.37 -7.03 -13.49
CA MET A 145 -8.59 -7.56 -14.62
C MET A 145 -8.74 -9.07 -14.75
N ALA A 146 -8.74 -9.80 -13.66
CA ALA A 146 -8.90 -11.25 -13.65
C ALA A 146 -10.24 -11.67 -14.28
N ARG A 147 -11.35 -11.03 -13.91
CA ARG A 147 -12.69 -11.31 -14.46
C ARG A 147 -12.82 -11.03 -15.97
N LYS A 148 -11.98 -10.17 -16.50
CA LYS A 148 -11.96 -9.83 -17.94
C LYS A 148 -10.95 -10.67 -18.71
N ASN A 149 -10.27 -11.62 -18.10
CA ASN A 149 -9.15 -12.37 -18.67
C ASN A 149 -8.02 -11.46 -19.20
N LEU A 150 -7.80 -10.32 -18.52
CA LEU A 150 -6.75 -9.36 -18.84
C LEU A 150 -5.63 -9.37 -17.80
N ASP A 151 -5.68 -10.30 -16.84
CA ASP A 151 -4.61 -10.52 -15.88
C ASP A 151 -3.34 -11.01 -16.58
N GLN A 152 -2.20 -10.54 -16.11
CA GLN A 152 -0.90 -10.91 -16.65
C GLN A 152 -0.05 -11.60 -15.57
N PRO A 153 0.87 -12.51 -15.96
CA PRO A 153 1.80 -13.12 -15.04
C PRO A 153 2.64 -12.07 -14.30
N LEU A 154 2.92 -12.31 -13.01
CA LEU A 154 3.77 -11.43 -12.21
C LEU A 154 5.22 -11.40 -12.69
N SER A 155 5.68 -12.50 -13.32
CA SER A 155 7.01 -12.62 -13.92
C SER A 155 7.21 -11.80 -15.19
N ASN A 156 6.15 -11.21 -15.73
CA ASN A 156 6.27 -10.37 -16.93
C ASN A 156 7.07 -9.10 -16.59
N PRO A 157 8.04 -8.71 -17.46
CA PRO A 157 8.74 -7.46 -17.32
C PRO A 157 7.78 -6.26 -17.34
N LYS A 158 8.08 -5.25 -16.55
CA LYS A 158 7.22 -4.07 -16.34
C LYS A 158 6.77 -3.39 -17.64
N ASN A 159 7.64 -3.33 -18.64
CA ASN A 159 7.36 -2.70 -19.94
C ASN A 159 6.41 -3.51 -20.82
N THR A 160 6.11 -4.77 -20.48
CA THR A 160 5.16 -5.63 -21.21
C THR A 160 3.77 -5.65 -20.57
N LEU A 161 3.65 -5.05 -19.39
CA LEU A 161 2.37 -4.97 -18.69
C LEU A 161 1.47 -3.91 -19.32
N ILE A 162 0.19 -4.23 -19.47
CA ILE A 162 -0.81 -3.21 -19.80
C ILE A 162 -0.92 -2.20 -18.65
N ARG A 163 -1.24 -0.95 -18.96
CA ARG A 163 -1.15 0.18 -18.02
C ARG A 163 -1.87 -0.07 -16.69
N PHE A 164 -3.04 -0.70 -16.70
CA PHE A 164 -3.77 -0.96 -15.46
C PHE A 164 -3.08 -2.04 -14.62
N ASN A 165 -2.53 -3.08 -15.25
CA ASN A 165 -1.75 -4.10 -14.55
C ASN A 165 -0.47 -3.49 -13.96
N ASP A 166 0.29 -2.72 -14.74
CA ASP A 166 1.50 -2.04 -14.25
C ASP A 166 1.22 -1.13 -13.04
N LYS A 167 0.13 -0.37 -13.08
CA LYS A 167 -0.15 0.62 -12.02
C LYS A 167 -0.90 0.07 -10.81
N ILE A 168 -1.71 -0.96 -11.00
CA ILE A 168 -2.68 -1.41 -9.99
C ILE A 168 -2.69 -2.93 -9.83
N ALA A 169 -3.19 -3.66 -10.85
CA ALA A 169 -3.60 -5.04 -10.65
C ALA A 169 -2.45 -5.98 -10.32
N SER A 170 -1.29 -5.88 -11.00
CA SER A 170 -0.13 -6.74 -10.71
C SER A 170 0.46 -6.47 -9.33
N LYS A 171 0.51 -5.19 -8.92
CA LYS A 171 0.95 -4.79 -7.58
C LYS A 171 0.08 -5.39 -6.50
N TYR A 172 -1.23 -5.25 -6.65
CA TYR A 172 -2.19 -5.75 -5.68
C TYR A 172 -2.21 -7.27 -5.65
N LYS A 173 -2.15 -7.92 -6.81
CA LYS A 173 -2.00 -9.38 -6.91
C LYS A 173 -0.79 -9.87 -6.13
N ALA A 174 0.37 -9.24 -6.31
CA ALA A 174 1.61 -9.62 -5.63
C ALA A 174 1.47 -9.48 -4.10
N GLY A 175 0.97 -8.34 -3.61
CA GLY A 175 0.74 -8.13 -2.18
C GLY A 175 -0.29 -9.09 -1.57
N LEU A 176 -1.38 -9.37 -2.29
CA LEU A 176 -2.39 -10.33 -1.85
C LEU A 176 -1.83 -11.75 -1.77
N ILE A 177 -0.95 -12.15 -2.70
CA ILE A 177 -0.27 -13.46 -2.64
C ILE A 177 0.60 -13.55 -1.39
N LEU A 178 1.38 -12.51 -1.07
CA LEU A 178 2.19 -12.48 0.14
C LEU A 178 1.32 -12.50 1.40
N ASN A 179 0.22 -11.75 1.42
CA ASN A 179 -0.71 -11.76 2.55
C ASN A 179 -1.43 -13.10 2.72
N TYR A 180 -1.78 -13.77 1.62
CA TYR A 180 -2.33 -15.11 1.65
C TYR A 180 -1.30 -16.13 2.19
N LEU A 181 -0.05 -16.05 1.72
CA LEU A 181 1.03 -16.89 2.19
C LEU A 181 1.28 -16.69 3.69
N ASP A 182 1.26 -15.45 4.16
CA ASP A 182 1.36 -15.08 5.57
C ASP A 182 0.29 -15.75 6.44
N SER A 183 -0.96 -15.72 5.99
CA SER A 183 -2.06 -16.40 6.70
C SER A 183 -1.90 -17.92 6.77
N TYR A 184 -1.11 -18.51 5.87
CA TYR A 184 -0.83 -19.93 5.82
C TYR A 184 0.38 -20.35 6.67
N ILE A 185 1.47 -19.57 6.62
CA ILE A 185 2.73 -19.91 7.32
C ILE A 185 2.87 -19.23 8.68
N GLY A 186 2.08 -18.20 8.97
CA GLY A 186 2.09 -17.40 10.19
C GLY A 186 2.90 -16.09 10.06
N ASN A 187 2.36 -15.03 10.66
CA ASN A 187 2.87 -13.64 10.54
C ASN A 187 4.36 -13.51 10.87
N ASP A 188 4.82 -14.10 11.96
CA ASP A 188 6.22 -13.96 12.39
C ASP A 188 7.20 -14.57 11.39
N TYR A 189 6.81 -15.70 10.79
CA TYR A 189 7.65 -16.37 9.78
C TYR A 189 7.69 -15.58 8.48
N MET A 190 6.59 -15.00 8.05
CA MET A 190 6.54 -14.21 6.83
C MET A 190 7.36 -12.92 6.96
N ALA A 191 7.20 -12.19 8.05
CA ALA A 191 7.97 -10.97 8.34
C ALA A 191 9.48 -11.27 8.35
N LYS A 192 9.90 -12.33 9.07
CA LYS A 192 11.28 -12.77 9.11
C LYS A 192 11.81 -13.20 7.73
N SER A 193 11.03 -13.94 6.95
CA SER A 193 11.42 -14.35 5.61
C SER A 193 11.65 -13.17 4.67
N ILE A 194 10.83 -12.12 4.78
CA ILE A 194 11.01 -10.87 4.02
C ILE A 194 12.28 -10.14 4.49
N GLN A 195 12.54 -10.06 5.79
CA GLN A 195 13.77 -9.45 6.34
C GLN A 195 15.03 -10.21 5.85
N ASP A 196 15.02 -11.53 5.97
CA ASP A 196 16.13 -12.37 5.51
C ASP A 196 16.35 -12.22 3.99
N PHE A 197 15.28 -12.17 3.21
CA PHE A 197 15.34 -11.92 1.77
C PHE A 197 15.97 -10.56 1.45
N ILE A 198 15.60 -9.52 2.18
CA ILE A 198 16.16 -8.16 2.02
C ILE A 198 17.66 -8.15 2.36
N ILE A 199 18.10 -8.87 3.39
CA ILE A 199 19.50 -8.92 3.79
C ILE A 199 20.35 -9.67 2.74
N LEU A 200 19.79 -10.64 2.05
CA LEU A 200 20.49 -11.47 1.07
C LEU A 200 20.59 -10.83 -0.33
N ASN A 201 19.81 -9.79 -0.61
CA ASN A 201 19.70 -9.15 -1.93
C ASN A 201 19.95 -7.64 -1.88
#